data_6000908439087353de07003a6ed08ca9
#
_entry.id   6000908439087353de07003a6ed08ca9
#
_cell.length_a   1.000
_cell.length_b   1.000
_cell.length_c   1.000
_cell.angle_alpha   90.00
_cell.angle_beta   90.00
_cell.angle_gamma   90.00
#
_symmetry.space_group_name_H-M   'P 1'
#
loop_
_entity.id
_entity.type
_entity.pdbx_description
1 polymer ?
#
loop_
_entity_poly.entity_id
_entity_poly.type
_entity_poly.pdbx_seq_one_letter_code
_entity_poly.pdbx_strand_id
1 'polypeptide(L)'
;EIASTKAGIIKEGGFVVLAQQEPEAAKELIRKAAEVGADVVREGVEYSVASRAVAVGGQLLTIQGIHDTYDEIFLPLHGRHQAANAASALVAVEAFFGDQPLDIDAVRAGFAAVTSPGRCEVVHRDPTVILDAAHNPHGAKALAETLLNEFNFDEIIAVVGVFGDKDATGIFQELEQIVDHVIVTQSSSSRAMPSGELEKIASKIFGADRVFEVSDLGAALDRAVGDAVRPLSEDTVGIIVTGSVVTVGEARTYLRKKFAQ
;
A
#
# COMPACT_ATOMS: atom_id res chain seq x y z
N GLU A 1 -12.26 -19.72 2.76
CA GLU A 1 -11.55 -19.92 4.05
C GLU A 1 -11.21 -18.58 4.72
N ILE A 2 -10.43 -17.66 4.10
CA ILE A 2 -10.07 -16.35 4.70
C ILE A 2 -11.31 -15.52 5.06
N ALA A 3 -12.28 -15.39 4.15
CA ALA A 3 -13.51 -14.64 4.39
C ALA A 3 -14.30 -15.20 5.57
N SER A 4 -14.41 -16.52 5.70
CA SER A 4 -15.09 -17.19 6.81
C SER A 4 -14.39 -16.92 8.16
N THR A 5 -13.04 -16.94 8.17
CA THR A 5 -12.29 -16.58 9.38
C THR A 5 -12.53 -15.12 9.77
N LYS A 6 -12.51 -14.20 8.78
CA LYS A 6 -12.77 -12.77 9.02
C LYS A 6 -14.20 -12.48 9.43
N ALA A 7 -15.18 -13.22 8.90
CA ALA A 7 -16.59 -13.12 9.32
C ALA A 7 -16.82 -13.35 10.82
N GLY A 8 -15.90 -14.04 11.49
CA GLY A 8 -15.98 -14.29 12.95
C GLY A 8 -15.95 -13.04 13.83
N ILE A 9 -15.52 -11.89 13.31
CA ILE A 9 -15.57 -10.60 14.04
C ILE A 9 -16.96 -9.96 14.05
N ILE A 10 -17.87 -10.37 13.16
CA ILE A 10 -19.22 -9.83 13.05
C ILE A 10 -20.05 -10.32 14.26
N LYS A 11 -20.56 -9.38 15.06
CA LYS A 11 -21.29 -9.66 16.30
C LYS A 11 -22.79 -9.43 16.11
N GLU A 12 -23.58 -10.04 16.99
CA GLU A 12 -25.03 -9.87 17.04
C GLU A 12 -25.41 -8.39 17.20
N GLY A 13 -26.32 -7.90 16.36
CA GLY A 13 -26.77 -6.52 16.35
C GLY A 13 -25.67 -5.49 16.03
N GLY A 14 -24.52 -5.93 15.50
CA GLY A 14 -23.43 -5.07 15.15
C GLY A 14 -23.65 -4.33 13.83
N PHE A 15 -22.77 -3.37 13.53
CA PHE A 15 -22.74 -2.64 12.27
C PHE A 15 -21.52 -3.08 11.45
N VAL A 16 -21.72 -3.44 10.20
CA VAL A 16 -20.69 -3.98 9.31
C VAL A 16 -20.48 -3.02 8.14
N VAL A 17 -19.30 -2.40 8.08
CA VAL A 17 -18.86 -1.66 6.90
C VAL A 17 -18.11 -2.62 6.00
N LEU A 18 -18.66 -2.88 4.82
CA LEU A 18 -18.13 -3.84 3.87
C LEU A 18 -17.55 -3.10 2.66
N ALA A 19 -16.22 -3.06 2.58
CA ALA A 19 -15.51 -2.63 1.39
C ALA A 19 -15.78 -3.59 0.22
N GLN A 20 -15.55 -3.15 -1.01
CA GLN A 20 -15.72 -3.96 -2.20
C GLN A 20 -14.91 -5.27 -2.10
N GLN A 21 -15.56 -6.39 -2.36
CA GLN A 21 -15.00 -7.73 -2.23
C GLN A 21 -15.33 -8.56 -3.48
N GLU A 22 -14.52 -9.60 -3.70
CA GLU A 22 -14.88 -10.65 -4.64
C GLU A 22 -16.22 -11.29 -4.24
N PRO A 23 -17.08 -11.68 -5.20
CA PRO A 23 -18.46 -12.11 -4.94
C PRO A 23 -18.58 -13.21 -3.89
N GLU A 24 -17.64 -14.19 -3.88
CA GLU A 24 -17.65 -15.31 -2.94
C GLU A 24 -17.29 -14.87 -1.51
N ALA A 25 -16.37 -13.92 -1.38
CA ALA A 25 -16.02 -13.34 -0.10
C ALA A 25 -17.17 -12.48 0.45
N ALA A 26 -17.76 -11.62 -0.40
CA ALA A 26 -18.91 -10.80 -0.04
C ALA A 26 -20.09 -11.64 0.42
N LYS A 27 -20.41 -12.72 -0.30
CA LYS A 27 -21.48 -13.66 0.04
C LYS A 27 -21.31 -14.24 1.45
N GLU A 28 -20.10 -14.65 1.81
CA GLU A 28 -19.81 -15.24 3.12
C GLU A 28 -19.97 -14.21 4.26
N LEU A 29 -19.48 -12.97 4.04
CA LEU A 29 -19.58 -11.89 5.01
C LEU A 29 -21.04 -11.46 5.22
N ILE A 30 -21.80 -11.29 4.14
CA ILE A 30 -23.23 -10.93 4.18
C ILE A 30 -24.06 -12.04 4.83
N ARG A 31 -23.80 -13.30 4.48
CA ARG A 31 -24.46 -14.46 5.12
C ARG A 31 -24.25 -14.42 6.63
N LYS A 32 -23.00 -14.19 7.08
CA LYS A 32 -22.70 -14.12 8.51
C LYS A 32 -23.40 -12.94 9.19
N ALA A 33 -23.42 -11.78 8.56
CA ALA A 33 -24.13 -10.61 9.08
C ALA A 33 -25.62 -10.89 9.26
N ALA A 34 -26.27 -11.50 8.25
CA ALA A 34 -27.68 -11.88 8.32
C ALA A 34 -27.96 -12.91 9.43
N GLU A 35 -27.07 -13.90 9.63
CA GLU A 35 -27.20 -14.90 10.70
C GLU A 35 -27.22 -14.30 12.11
N VAL A 36 -26.47 -13.21 12.32
CA VAL A 36 -26.36 -12.57 13.64
C VAL A 36 -27.16 -11.26 13.74
N GLY A 37 -27.99 -10.95 12.73
CA GLY A 37 -28.83 -9.75 12.74
C GLY A 37 -28.02 -8.44 12.75
N ALA A 38 -26.87 -8.41 12.09
CA ALA A 38 -26.04 -7.22 11.97
C ALA A 38 -26.45 -6.39 10.76
N ASP A 39 -26.45 -5.05 10.88
CA ASP A 39 -26.65 -4.12 9.78
C ASP A 39 -25.43 -4.05 8.88
N VAL A 40 -25.62 -4.00 7.57
CA VAL A 40 -24.52 -3.99 6.58
C VAL A 40 -24.64 -2.78 5.67
N VAL A 41 -23.56 -2.02 5.55
CA VAL A 41 -23.38 -0.97 4.53
C VAL A 41 -22.22 -1.36 3.62
N ARG A 42 -22.42 -1.19 2.31
CA ARG A 42 -21.54 -1.72 1.25
C ARG A 42 -20.98 -0.61 0.39
N GLU A 43 -19.69 -0.69 0.15
CA GLU A 43 -19.05 0.19 -0.83
C GLU A 43 -19.67 0.02 -2.22
N GLY A 44 -19.96 1.14 -2.88
CA GLY A 44 -20.61 1.19 -4.19
C GLY A 44 -22.13 1.04 -4.14
N VAL A 45 -22.74 0.89 -2.95
CA VAL A 45 -24.19 0.81 -2.76
C VAL A 45 -24.66 1.86 -1.76
N GLU A 46 -24.28 1.74 -0.50
CA GLU A 46 -24.65 2.68 0.56
C GLU A 46 -23.62 3.79 0.77
N TYR A 47 -22.35 3.56 0.42
CA TYR A 47 -21.28 4.57 0.49
C TYR A 47 -20.28 4.40 -0.66
N SER A 48 -19.52 5.45 -0.97
CA SER A 48 -18.52 5.41 -2.05
C SER A 48 -17.51 6.55 -1.98
N VAL A 49 -16.41 6.41 -2.70
CA VAL A 49 -15.57 7.53 -3.11
C VAL A 49 -16.24 8.17 -4.34
N ALA A 50 -16.93 9.30 -4.15
CA ALA A 50 -17.67 10.00 -5.21
C ALA A 50 -16.73 10.67 -6.21
N SER A 51 -15.61 11.24 -5.73
CA SER A 51 -14.56 11.77 -6.60
C SER A 51 -13.18 11.62 -5.94
N ARG A 52 -12.15 11.54 -6.79
CA ARG A 52 -10.75 11.45 -6.41
C ARG A 52 -9.86 12.20 -7.40
N ALA A 53 -9.01 13.06 -6.90
CA ALA A 53 -7.96 13.72 -7.67
C ALA A 53 -6.60 13.52 -6.98
N VAL A 54 -5.56 13.21 -7.75
CA VAL A 54 -4.18 13.17 -7.25
C VAL A 54 -3.75 14.60 -6.92
N ALA A 55 -3.10 14.76 -5.78
CA ALA A 55 -2.60 16.04 -5.29
C ALA A 55 -1.15 15.89 -4.81
N VAL A 56 -0.45 17.00 -4.66
CA VAL A 56 0.92 17.00 -4.15
C VAL A 56 0.95 16.44 -2.72
N GLY A 57 1.61 15.30 -2.55
CA GLY A 57 1.76 14.63 -1.25
C GLY A 57 0.55 13.81 -0.81
N GLY A 58 -0.36 13.48 -1.73
CA GLY A 58 -1.55 12.67 -1.44
C GLY A 58 -2.65 12.81 -2.48
N GLN A 59 -3.89 12.89 -2.02
CA GLN A 59 -5.07 12.94 -2.88
C GLN A 59 -6.19 13.78 -2.24
N LEU A 60 -7.01 14.37 -3.09
CA LEU A 60 -8.22 15.10 -2.69
C LEU A 60 -9.44 14.24 -3.01
N LEU A 61 -10.32 14.06 -2.02
CA LEU A 61 -11.46 13.15 -2.09
C LEU A 61 -12.77 13.88 -1.83
N THR A 62 -13.83 13.39 -2.49
CA THR A 62 -15.20 13.54 -2.04
C THR A 62 -15.75 12.17 -1.70
N ILE A 63 -16.22 11.98 -0.49
CA ILE A 63 -16.74 10.69 0.01
C ILE A 63 -18.24 10.86 0.26
N GLN A 64 -19.02 10.00 -0.38
CA GLN A 64 -20.41 9.77 -0.04
C GLN A 64 -20.47 8.82 1.14
N GLY A 65 -20.81 9.33 2.31
CA GLY A 65 -21.11 8.57 3.51
C GLY A 65 -22.52 8.03 3.55
N ILE A 66 -22.96 7.53 4.71
CA ILE A 66 -24.35 7.09 4.93
C ILE A 66 -25.28 8.23 5.31
N HIS A 67 -24.78 9.29 5.91
CA HIS A 67 -25.59 10.42 6.37
C HIS A 67 -25.38 11.68 5.55
N ASP A 68 -24.18 11.89 4.98
CA ASP A 68 -23.88 13.08 4.19
C ASP A 68 -22.77 12.81 3.16
N THR A 69 -22.51 13.81 2.32
CA THR A 69 -21.38 13.87 1.39
C THR A 69 -20.31 14.79 1.94
N TYR A 70 -19.09 14.26 2.11
CA TYR A 70 -17.95 14.96 2.65
C TYR A 70 -16.99 15.32 1.52
N ASP A 71 -16.84 16.59 1.23
CA ASP A 71 -16.01 17.12 0.16
C ASP A 71 -14.69 17.72 0.66
N GLU A 72 -13.79 18.01 -0.28
CA GLU A 72 -12.49 18.64 -0.02
C GLU A 72 -11.65 17.92 1.06
N ILE A 73 -11.77 16.60 1.14
CA ILE A 73 -10.99 15.79 2.06
C ILE A 73 -9.58 15.56 1.49
N PHE A 74 -8.57 16.22 2.08
CA PHE A 74 -7.19 15.92 1.76
C PHE A 74 -6.71 14.69 2.54
N LEU A 75 -6.28 13.66 1.81
CA LEU A 75 -5.70 12.43 2.38
C LEU A 75 -4.22 12.35 1.98
N PRO A 76 -3.25 12.48 2.93
CA PRO A 76 -1.81 12.43 2.64
C PRO A 76 -1.29 11.00 2.45
N LEU A 77 -2.04 10.18 1.73
CA LEU A 77 -1.70 8.81 1.35
C LEU A 77 -1.92 8.63 -0.15
N HIS A 78 -1.08 7.82 -0.79
CA HIS A 78 -1.14 7.52 -2.21
C HIS A 78 -1.93 6.24 -2.49
N GLY A 79 -2.57 6.16 -3.67
CA GLY A 79 -3.25 4.98 -4.18
C GLY A 79 -4.77 4.99 -3.98
N ARG A 80 -5.48 4.47 -5.01
CA ARG A 80 -6.94 4.36 -5.00
C ARG A 80 -7.47 3.53 -3.83
N HIS A 81 -6.73 2.48 -3.46
CA HIS A 81 -7.07 1.62 -2.32
C HIS A 81 -7.08 2.39 -0.99
N GLN A 82 -6.25 3.43 -0.83
CA GLN A 82 -6.28 4.27 0.36
C GLN A 82 -7.50 5.19 0.40
N ALA A 83 -7.97 5.66 -0.76
CA ALA A 83 -9.25 6.38 -0.84
C ALA A 83 -10.44 5.51 -0.42
N ALA A 84 -10.49 4.25 -0.88
CA ALA A 84 -11.51 3.28 -0.48
C ALA A 84 -11.44 2.96 1.02
N ASN A 85 -10.21 2.79 1.56
CA ASN A 85 -10.00 2.62 3.00
C ASN A 85 -10.49 3.84 3.80
N ALA A 86 -10.24 5.06 3.31
CA ALA A 86 -10.70 6.30 3.93
C ALA A 86 -12.24 6.37 3.96
N ALA A 87 -12.90 6.03 2.85
CA ALA A 87 -14.36 5.97 2.80
C ALA A 87 -14.93 4.95 3.82
N SER A 88 -14.33 3.76 3.87
CA SER A 88 -14.74 2.75 4.86
C SER A 88 -14.53 3.21 6.31
N ALA A 89 -13.42 3.91 6.58
CA ALA A 89 -13.14 4.46 7.90
C ALA A 89 -14.13 5.56 8.30
N LEU A 90 -14.45 6.48 7.36
CA LEU A 90 -15.44 7.53 7.59
C LEU A 90 -16.79 6.94 7.96
N VAL A 91 -17.27 5.99 7.19
CA VAL A 91 -18.57 5.33 7.39
C VAL A 91 -18.62 4.54 8.70
N ALA A 92 -17.50 3.93 9.11
CA ALA A 92 -17.42 3.28 10.41
C ALA A 92 -17.54 4.28 11.56
N VAL A 93 -17.02 5.50 11.41
CA VAL A 93 -17.16 6.58 12.38
C VAL A 93 -18.57 7.14 12.39
N GLU A 94 -19.21 7.35 11.22
CA GLU A 94 -20.63 7.74 11.14
C GLU A 94 -21.52 6.74 11.88
N ALA A 95 -21.36 5.45 11.60
CA ALA A 95 -22.11 4.39 12.27
C ALA A 95 -21.89 4.34 13.78
N PHE A 96 -20.70 4.71 14.25
CA PHE A 96 -20.38 4.75 15.68
C PHE A 96 -21.04 5.94 16.41
N PHE A 97 -21.12 7.10 15.75
CA PHE A 97 -21.72 8.30 16.35
C PHE A 97 -23.24 8.38 16.17
N GLY A 98 -23.86 7.50 15.38
CA GLY A 98 -25.31 7.37 15.20
C GLY A 98 -25.83 8.20 14.02
N ASP A 99 -27.14 8.59 14.08
CA ASP A 99 -27.91 9.07 12.95
C ASP A 99 -27.67 10.55 12.55
N GLN A 100 -26.51 11.09 12.82
CA GLN A 100 -26.17 12.47 12.49
C GLN A 100 -24.91 12.53 11.61
N PRO A 101 -24.87 13.47 10.63
CA PRO A 101 -23.64 13.74 9.90
C PRO A 101 -22.50 14.14 10.84
N LEU A 102 -21.28 13.78 10.47
CA LEU A 102 -20.09 14.22 11.18
C LEU A 102 -19.80 15.70 10.84
N ASP A 103 -19.18 16.40 11.77
CA ASP A 103 -18.68 17.75 11.51
C ASP A 103 -17.60 17.73 10.42
N ILE A 104 -17.83 18.45 9.32
CA ILE A 104 -16.98 18.42 8.12
C ILE A 104 -15.56 18.93 8.42
N ASP A 105 -15.40 19.92 9.30
CA ASP A 105 -14.09 20.45 9.64
C ASP A 105 -13.29 19.45 10.48
N ALA A 106 -13.95 18.73 11.37
CA ALA A 106 -13.34 17.62 12.12
C ALA A 106 -12.92 16.46 11.17
N VAL A 107 -13.76 16.13 10.19
CA VAL A 107 -13.44 15.10 9.18
C VAL A 107 -12.22 15.52 8.35
N ARG A 108 -12.21 16.74 7.82
CA ARG A 108 -11.07 17.27 7.03
C ARG A 108 -9.78 17.31 7.85
N ALA A 109 -9.84 17.80 9.08
CA ALA A 109 -8.68 17.86 9.97
C ALA A 109 -8.17 16.45 10.33
N GLY A 110 -9.07 15.51 10.59
CA GLY A 110 -8.74 14.13 10.91
C GLY A 110 -8.01 13.44 9.76
N PHE A 111 -8.54 13.54 8.53
CA PHE A 111 -7.90 12.94 7.36
C PHE A 111 -6.58 13.62 6.99
N ALA A 112 -6.48 14.94 7.07
CA ALA A 112 -5.24 15.66 6.80
C ALA A 112 -4.10 15.30 7.77
N ALA A 113 -4.41 14.83 8.97
CA ALA A 113 -3.46 14.41 9.98
C ALA A 113 -3.05 12.93 9.87
N VAL A 114 -3.64 12.16 8.95
CA VAL A 114 -3.35 10.72 8.81
C VAL A 114 -1.90 10.48 8.42
N THR A 115 -1.28 9.53 9.11
CA THR A 115 0.04 9.00 8.73
C THR A 115 -0.02 7.48 8.66
N SER A 116 0.58 6.90 7.64
CA SER A 116 0.67 5.44 7.49
C SER A 116 2.06 5.04 7.00
N PRO A 117 3.03 4.92 7.92
CA PRO A 117 4.40 4.55 7.56
C PRO A 117 4.47 3.26 6.75
N GLY A 118 5.24 3.28 5.65
CA GLY A 118 5.38 2.13 4.76
C GLY A 118 4.13 1.82 3.92
N ARG A 119 3.27 2.80 3.67
CA ARG A 119 2.18 2.73 2.70
C ARG A 119 2.42 3.76 1.60
N CYS A 120 3.18 3.40 0.58
CA CYS A 120 3.65 4.29 -0.47
C CYS A 120 4.25 5.60 0.11
N GLU A 121 5.02 5.45 1.21
CA GLU A 121 5.60 6.57 1.98
C GLU A 121 6.81 7.14 1.25
N VAL A 122 6.74 8.39 0.82
CA VAL A 122 7.90 9.11 0.26
C VAL A 122 8.80 9.56 1.41
N VAL A 123 9.98 8.95 1.55
CA VAL A 123 10.94 9.24 2.64
C VAL A 123 12.10 10.12 2.23
N HIS A 124 12.33 10.27 0.92
CA HIS A 124 13.33 11.16 0.33
C HIS A 124 12.87 11.59 -1.06
N ARG A 125 13.33 12.76 -1.55
CA ARG A 125 12.84 13.33 -2.82
C ARG A 125 13.87 13.43 -3.94
N ASP A 126 15.16 13.38 -3.62
CA ASP A 126 16.22 13.48 -4.62
C ASP A 126 17.44 12.61 -4.23
N PRO A 127 17.54 11.35 -4.73
CA PRO A 127 16.54 10.64 -5.54
C PRO A 127 15.25 10.35 -4.75
N THR A 128 14.12 10.20 -5.46
CA THR A 128 12.87 9.86 -4.78
C THR A 128 12.90 8.43 -4.26
N VAL A 129 12.72 8.26 -2.95
CA VAL A 129 12.66 6.94 -2.30
C VAL A 129 11.28 6.72 -1.68
N ILE A 130 10.63 5.65 -2.09
CA ILE A 130 9.29 5.25 -1.66
C ILE A 130 9.36 3.92 -0.90
N LEU A 131 8.71 3.86 0.25
CA LEU A 131 8.57 2.66 1.07
C LEU A 131 7.14 2.13 1.00
N ASP A 132 6.99 0.85 0.63
CA ASP A 132 5.68 0.19 0.65
C ASP A 132 5.78 -1.23 1.18
N ALA A 133 4.96 -1.57 2.16
CA ALA A 133 4.95 -2.87 2.82
C ALA A 133 4.09 -3.93 2.10
N ALA A 134 3.92 -3.83 0.79
CA ALA A 134 3.33 -4.89 -0.02
C ALA A 134 4.11 -6.20 0.18
N HIS A 135 3.40 -7.28 0.48
CA HIS A 135 3.98 -8.57 0.84
C HIS A 135 3.20 -9.76 0.26
N ASN A 136 2.36 -9.49 -0.73
CA ASN A 136 1.61 -10.46 -1.51
C ASN A 136 1.31 -9.88 -2.90
N PRO A 137 0.90 -10.69 -3.89
CA PRO A 137 0.65 -10.23 -5.25
C PRO A 137 -0.38 -9.09 -5.34
N HIS A 138 -1.46 -9.17 -4.56
CA HIS A 138 -2.49 -8.11 -4.55
C HIS A 138 -1.93 -6.76 -4.08
N GLY A 139 -1.12 -6.76 -3.02
CA GLY A 139 -0.44 -5.54 -2.54
C GLY A 139 0.57 -5.01 -3.55
N ALA A 140 1.35 -5.90 -4.20
CA ALA A 140 2.31 -5.53 -5.24
C ALA A 140 1.61 -4.90 -6.46
N LYS A 141 0.46 -5.45 -6.87
CA LYS A 141 -0.38 -4.86 -7.91
C LYS A 141 -0.87 -3.46 -7.55
N ALA A 142 -1.40 -3.27 -6.34
CA ALA A 142 -1.85 -1.96 -5.88
C ALA A 142 -0.71 -0.93 -5.82
N LEU A 143 0.49 -1.36 -5.43
CA LEU A 143 1.70 -0.54 -5.48
C LEU A 143 2.05 -0.16 -6.92
N ALA A 144 2.12 -1.13 -7.84
CA ALA A 144 2.41 -0.90 -9.25
C ALA A 144 1.42 0.09 -9.89
N GLU A 145 0.13 -0.11 -9.68
CA GLU A 145 -0.91 0.81 -10.16
C GLU A 145 -0.75 2.22 -9.57
N THR A 146 -0.38 2.33 -8.29
CA THR A 146 -0.16 3.63 -7.64
C THR A 146 1.03 4.36 -8.25
N LEU A 147 2.15 3.67 -8.47
CA LEU A 147 3.36 4.25 -9.06
C LEU A 147 3.10 4.75 -10.47
N LEU A 148 2.44 3.95 -11.30
CA LEU A 148 2.10 4.32 -12.68
C LEU A 148 1.16 5.54 -12.78
N ASN A 149 0.25 5.71 -11.83
CA ASN A 149 -0.79 6.73 -11.94
C ASN A 149 -0.49 8.02 -11.15
N GLU A 150 0.43 7.98 -10.19
CA GLU A 150 0.64 9.10 -9.26
C GLU A 150 2.06 9.63 -9.23
N PHE A 151 3.01 8.90 -9.84
CA PHE A 151 4.40 9.31 -9.95
C PHE A 151 4.84 9.32 -11.40
N ASN A 152 5.82 10.13 -11.71
CA ASN A 152 6.41 10.22 -13.06
C ASN A 152 7.89 9.89 -12.96
N PHE A 153 8.21 8.61 -13.13
CA PHE A 153 9.58 8.11 -13.17
C PHE A 153 9.89 7.62 -14.58
N ASP A 154 11.09 7.92 -15.07
CA ASP A 154 11.63 7.37 -16.31
C ASP A 154 12.24 5.99 -16.08
N GLU A 155 12.71 5.73 -14.85
CA GLU A 155 13.27 4.45 -14.41
C GLU A 155 12.91 4.16 -12.96
N ILE A 156 12.63 2.89 -12.64
CA ILE A 156 12.36 2.44 -11.28
C ILE A 156 13.34 1.33 -10.87
N ILE A 157 14.03 1.56 -9.75
CA ILE A 157 14.88 0.57 -9.07
C ILE A 157 14.12 0.03 -7.85
N ALA A 158 13.86 -1.26 -7.80
CA ALA A 158 13.21 -1.89 -6.67
C ALA A 158 14.20 -2.61 -5.75
N VAL A 159 14.21 -2.28 -4.46
CA VAL A 159 14.88 -3.04 -3.41
C VAL A 159 13.85 -3.95 -2.74
N VAL A 160 14.00 -5.27 -2.89
CA VAL A 160 12.96 -6.23 -2.52
C VAL A 160 13.49 -7.28 -1.54
N GLY A 161 12.82 -7.39 -0.38
CA GLY A 161 13.07 -8.43 0.60
C GLY A 161 11.76 -9.07 1.09
N VAL A 162 11.57 -10.36 0.83
CA VAL A 162 10.31 -11.09 1.05
C VAL A 162 10.49 -12.17 2.13
N PHE A 163 9.43 -12.52 2.84
CA PHE A 163 9.46 -13.68 3.74
C PHE A 163 9.27 -15.00 2.99
N GLY A 164 9.90 -16.07 3.47
CA GLY A 164 9.89 -17.39 2.83
C GLY A 164 8.50 -18.04 2.75
N ASP A 165 7.52 -17.57 3.54
CA ASP A 165 6.13 -18.05 3.52
C ASP A 165 5.23 -17.26 2.55
N LYS A 166 5.79 -16.32 1.78
CA LYS A 166 5.04 -15.47 0.84
C LYS A 166 5.26 -15.88 -0.61
N ASP A 167 4.31 -15.51 -1.44
CA ASP A 167 4.38 -15.71 -2.89
C ASP A 167 5.28 -14.66 -3.55
N ALA A 168 6.60 -14.89 -3.48
CA ALA A 168 7.58 -14.01 -4.11
C ALA A 168 7.43 -13.97 -5.63
N THR A 169 7.04 -15.10 -6.26
CA THR A 169 6.82 -15.16 -7.71
C THR A 169 5.71 -14.21 -8.14
N GLY A 170 4.55 -14.31 -7.49
CA GLY A 170 3.42 -13.42 -7.79
C GLY A 170 3.73 -11.94 -7.50
N ILE A 171 4.49 -11.63 -6.45
CA ILE A 171 4.96 -10.26 -6.18
C ILE A 171 5.80 -9.74 -7.35
N PHE A 172 6.80 -10.49 -7.80
CA PHE A 172 7.67 -10.06 -8.89
C PHE A 172 6.94 -9.94 -10.23
N GLN A 173 5.96 -10.82 -10.51
CA GLN A 173 5.15 -10.72 -11.73
C GLN A 173 4.35 -9.41 -11.80
N GLU A 174 3.82 -8.93 -10.68
CA GLU A 174 3.11 -7.64 -10.64
C GLU A 174 4.08 -6.45 -10.78
N LEU A 175 5.30 -6.55 -10.26
CA LEU A 175 6.30 -5.49 -10.32
C LEU A 175 7.04 -5.41 -11.67
N GLU A 176 7.13 -6.52 -12.40
CA GLU A 176 7.91 -6.61 -13.65
C GLU A 176 7.51 -5.59 -14.70
N GLN A 177 6.24 -5.23 -14.72
CA GLN A 177 5.68 -4.29 -15.70
C GLN A 177 6.16 -2.85 -15.51
N ILE A 178 6.70 -2.51 -14.33
CA ILE A 178 7.03 -1.12 -13.96
C ILE A 178 8.45 -0.93 -13.45
N VAL A 179 9.15 -2.02 -13.11
CA VAL A 179 10.48 -1.98 -12.50
C VAL A 179 11.53 -2.31 -13.55
N ASP A 180 12.53 -1.47 -13.69
CA ASP A 180 13.64 -1.67 -14.63
C ASP A 180 14.74 -2.54 -14.03
N HIS A 181 15.09 -2.30 -12.77
CA HIS A 181 16.12 -3.03 -12.04
C HIS A 181 15.65 -3.49 -10.67
N VAL A 182 16.02 -4.71 -10.29
CA VAL A 182 15.71 -5.28 -8.98
C VAL A 182 16.98 -5.56 -8.19
N ILE A 183 17.06 -5.04 -6.99
CA ILE A 183 18.07 -5.41 -6.00
C ILE A 183 17.37 -6.28 -4.96
N VAL A 184 17.67 -7.58 -4.96
CA VAL A 184 17.12 -8.50 -3.97
C VAL A 184 17.98 -8.51 -2.72
N THR A 185 17.33 -8.47 -1.56
CA THR A 185 17.97 -8.40 -0.26
C THR A 185 17.22 -9.24 0.77
N GLN A 186 17.70 -9.27 2.01
CA GLN A 186 16.97 -9.89 3.11
C GLN A 186 16.99 -9.01 4.34
N SER A 187 15.88 -8.99 5.09
CA SER A 187 15.82 -8.33 6.40
C SER A 187 16.49 -9.19 7.48
N SER A 188 16.71 -8.61 8.67
CA SER A 188 17.25 -9.34 9.83
C SER A 188 16.29 -10.41 10.41
N SER A 189 15.06 -10.49 9.92
CA SER A 189 14.07 -11.48 10.37
C SER A 189 14.49 -12.91 10.04
N SER A 190 14.33 -13.82 11.00
CA SER A 190 14.52 -15.26 10.77
C SER A 190 13.54 -15.86 9.75
N ARG A 191 12.48 -15.14 9.40
CA ARG A 191 11.50 -15.52 8.37
C ARG A 191 11.88 -15.02 6.98
N ALA A 192 12.92 -14.18 6.85
CA ALA A 192 13.34 -13.66 5.56
C ALA A 192 13.75 -14.81 4.63
N MET A 193 13.30 -14.75 3.37
CA MET A 193 13.84 -15.62 2.33
C MET A 193 15.30 -15.24 2.09
N PRO A 194 16.24 -16.22 2.02
CA PRO A 194 17.61 -15.94 1.67
C PRO A 194 17.71 -15.18 0.34
N SER A 195 18.52 -14.13 0.27
CA SER A 195 18.65 -13.29 -0.93
C SER A 195 19.01 -14.05 -2.19
N GLY A 196 19.89 -15.08 -2.10
CA GLY A 196 20.22 -15.94 -3.24
C GLY A 196 19.10 -16.88 -3.72
N GLU A 197 18.08 -17.17 -2.87
CA GLU A 197 16.87 -17.87 -3.32
C GLU A 197 15.92 -16.87 -4.01
N LEU A 198 15.81 -15.67 -3.46
CA LEU A 198 14.99 -14.61 -4.01
C LEU A 198 15.52 -14.15 -5.38
N GLU A 199 16.86 -14.07 -5.56
CA GLU A 199 17.51 -13.79 -6.83
C GLU A 199 17.12 -14.78 -7.93
N LYS A 200 17.12 -16.09 -7.62
CA LYS A 200 16.73 -17.13 -8.59
C LYS A 200 15.28 -17.01 -9.05
N ILE A 201 14.39 -16.54 -8.18
CA ILE A 201 12.99 -16.30 -8.53
C ILE A 201 12.89 -15.02 -9.39
N ALA A 202 13.51 -13.94 -8.97
CA ALA A 202 13.51 -12.67 -9.67
C ALA A 202 14.11 -12.80 -11.08
N SER A 203 15.27 -13.47 -11.22
CA SER A 203 15.97 -13.64 -12.50
C SER A 203 15.16 -14.44 -13.54
N LYS A 204 14.24 -15.30 -13.13
CA LYS A 204 13.33 -15.99 -14.05
C LYS A 204 12.25 -15.09 -14.64
N ILE A 205 11.95 -13.97 -13.97
CA ILE A 205 10.87 -13.05 -14.33
C ILE A 205 11.45 -11.83 -15.04
N PHE A 206 12.46 -11.22 -14.47
CA PHE A 206 13.09 -9.99 -14.99
C PHE A 206 14.23 -10.23 -16.00
N GLY A 207 14.82 -11.44 -16.03
CA GLY A 207 16.10 -11.68 -16.67
C GLY A 207 17.28 -11.39 -15.71
N ALA A 208 18.37 -12.15 -15.87
CA ALA A 208 19.51 -12.06 -14.96
C ALA A 208 20.29 -10.74 -15.05
N ASP A 209 20.17 -10.02 -16.13
CA ASP A 209 20.80 -8.73 -16.39
C ASP A 209 20.13 -7.57 -15.65
N ARG A 210 18.87 -7.73 -15.23
CA ARG A 210 18.10 -6.73 -14.47
C ARG A 210 18.08 -7.01 -12.97
N VAL A 211 18.69 -8.11 -12.48
CA VAL A 211 18.60 -8.54 -11.08
C VAL A 211 19.98 -8.55 -10.43
N PHE A 212 20.06 -7.95 -9.25
CA PHE A 212 21.28 -7.83 -8.45
C PHE A 212 21.03 -8.38 -7.04
N GLU A 213 21.89 -9.28 -6.58
CA GLU A 213 21.83 -9.80 -5.21
C GLU A 213 22.74 -8.99 -4.30
N VAL A 214 22.17 -8.43 -3.23
CA VAL A 214 22.89 -7.73 -2.15
C VAL A 214 22.21 -8.11 -0.83
N SER A 215 22.76 -9.08 -0.11
CA SER A 215 22.12 -9.65 1.08
C SER A 215 21.95 -8.66 2.22
N ASP A 216 22.92 -7.78 2.45
CA ASP A 216 22.80 -6.70 3.46
C ASP A 216 21.88 -5.59 2.97
N LEU A 217 20.83 -5.31 3.73
CA LEU A 217 19.81 -4.31 3.36
C LEU A 217 20.40 -2.90 3.28
N GLY A 218 21.32 -2.53 4.17
CA GLY A 218 21.96 -1.22 4.14
C GLY A 218 22.78 -1.02 2.86
N ALA A 219 23.58 -2.03 2.50
CA ALA A 219 24.36 -2.03 1.25
C ALA A 219 23.46 -2.04 0.00
N ALA A 220 22.31 -2.76 0.04
CA ALA A 220 21.34 -2.75 -1.04
C ALA A 220 20.73 -1.36 -1.27
N LEU A 221 20.40 -0.66 -0.18
CA LEU A 221 19.88 0.71 -0.23
C LEU A 221 20.95 1.70 -0.71
N ASP A 222 22.19 1.54 -0.26
CA ASP A 222 23.31 2.39 -0.70
C ASP A 222 23.57 2.22 -2.19
N ARG A 223 23.50 0.99 -2.70
CA ARG A 223 23.62 0.70 -4.11
C ARG A 223 22.47 1.36 -4.89
N ALA A 224 21.21 1.17 -4.49
CA ALA A 224 20.07 1.76 -5.16
C ALA A 224 20.18 3.29 -5.25
N VAL A 225 20.57 3.94 -4.16
CA VAL A 225 20.80 5.40 -4.14
C VAL A 225 21.96 5.79 -5.05
N GLY A 226 23.06 5.03 -5.05
CA GLY A 226 24.21 5.27 -5.93
C GLY A 226 23.87 5.11 -7.42
N ASP A 227 23.09 4.09 -7.76
CA ASP A 227 22.66 3.82 -9.14
C ASP A 227 21.64 4.85 -9.64
N ALA A 228 20.85 5.45 -8.75
CA ALA A 228 19.85 6.49 -9.06
C ALA A 228 20.50 7.88 -9.28
N VAL A 229 21.67 8.15 -8.70
CA VAL A 229 22.37 9.44 -8.83
C VAL A 229 23.21 9.43 -10.12
N ARG A 230 22.69 10.04 -11.18
CA ARG A 230 23.35 10.14 -12.51
C ARG A 230 23.64 11.60 -12.84
N PRO A 231 24.90 12.09 -12.65
CA PRO A 231 25.22 13.52 -12.72
C PRO A 231 24.92 14.24 -14.05
N LEU A 232 24.63 13.52 -15.12
CA LEU A 232 24.41 14.07 -16.48
C LEU A 232 23.11 13.58 -17.13
N SER A 233 22.24 12.87 -16.40
CA SER A 233 20.93 12.43 -16.91
C SER A 233 19.83 13.36 -16.42
N GLU A 234 18.89 13.69 -17.30
CA GLU A 234 17.65 14.38 -16.94
C GLU A 234 16.56 13.38 -16.48
N ASP A 235 16.85 12.05 -16.55
CA ASP A 235 15.92 11.01 -16.22
C ASP A 235 15.60 11.01 -14.71
N THR A 236 14.32 10.93 -14.39
CA THR A 236 13.83 10.81 -13.01
C THR A 236 13.84 9.35 -12.57
N VAL A 237 14.70 9.02 -11.62
CA VAL A 237 14.79 7.66 -11.08
C VAL A 237 14.06 7.54 -9.75
N GLY A 238 13.10 6.60 -9.68
CA GLY A 238 12.41 6.22 -8.46
C GLY A 238 13.02 5.00 -7.81
N ILE A 239 13.23 5.03 -6.49
CA ILE A 239 13.66 3.88 -5.69
C ILE A 239 12.47 3.40 -4.88
N ILE A 240 12.12 2.11 -5.01
CA ILE A 240 11.04 1.48 -4.27
C ILE A 240 11.61 0.42 -3.34
N VAL A 241 11.25 0.47 -2.06
CA VAL A 241 11.61 -0.58 -1.09
C VAL A 241 10.35 -1.32 -0.68
N THR A 242 10.31 -2.64 -0.91
CA THR A 242 9.08 -3.43 -0.69
C THR A 242 9.34 -4.90 -0.36
N GLY A 243 8.28 -5.69 -0.21
CA GLY A 243 8.28 -7.14 -0.04
C GLY A 243 7.95 -7.62 1.39
N SER A 244 8.19 -6.82 2.42
CA SER A 244 7.73 -7.13 3.78
C SER A 244 7.70 -5.89 4.67
N VAL A 245 6.84 -5.94 5.70
CA VAL A 245 6.77 -4.88 6.73
C VAL A 245 8.12 -4.71 7.45
N VAL A 246 8.86 -5.79 7.68
CA VAL A 246 10.16 -5.74 8.38
C VAL A 246 11.22 -5.11 7.50
N THR A 247 11.33 -5.53 6.24
CA THR A 247 12.25 -4.93 5.27
C THR A 247 12.04 -3.41 5.18
N VAL A 248 10.79 -2.99 5.06
CA VAL A 248 10.41 -1.57 4.98
C VAL A 248 10.72 -0.82 6.29
N GLY A 249 10.44 -1.42 7.45
CA GLY A 249 10.74 -0.83 8.76
C GLY A 249 12.23 -0.61 9.01
N GLU A 250 13.06 -1.59 8.66
CA GLU A 250 14.51 -1.50 8.74
C GLU A 250 15.07 -0.47 7.74
N ALA A 251 14.59 -0.51 6.49
CA ALA A 251 14.96 0.46 5.46
C ALA A 251 14.59 1.90 5.88
N ARG A 252 13.40 2.11 6.44
CA ARG A 252 12.98 3.41 6.95
C ARG A 252 13.92 3.93 8.03
N THR A 253 14.34 3.06 8.93
CA THR A 253 15.28 3.41 10.01
C THR A 253 16.66 3.76 9.45
N TYR A 254 17.14 2.99 8.48
CA TYR A 254 18.42 3.22 7.81
C TYR A 254 18.44 4.55 7.04
N LEU A 255 17.46 4.75 6.17
CA LEU A 255 17.36 5.93 5.29
C LEU A 255 17.18 7.23 6.08
N ARG A 256 16.43 7.22 7.17
CA ARG A 256 16.31 8.39 8.05
C ARG A 256 17.65 8.81 8.65
N LYS A 257 18.50 7.86 9.02
CA LYS A 257 19.84 8.16 9.51
C LYS A 257 20.75 8.66 8.39
N LYS A 258 20.63 8.06 7.21
CA LYS A 258 21.44 8.41 6.03
C LYS A 258 21.15 9.83 5.53
N PHE A 259 19.88 10.19 5.41
CA PHE A 259 19.43 11.48 4.87
C PHE A 259 19.29 12.59 5.94
N ALA A 260 19.49 12.29 7.22
CA ALA A 260 19.53 13.29 8.30
C ALA A 260 20.93 13.93 8.48
N GLN A 261 21.93 13.46 7.75
CA GLN A 261 23.29 13.99 7.71
C GLN A 261 23.44 15.01 6.59
#